data_985ec2cd08cc722c6a788fd0576af75e
#
_entry.id   985ec2cd08cc722c6a788fd0576af75e
#
_cell.length_a   1.000
_cell.length_b   1.000
_cell.length_c   1.000
_cell.angle_alpha   90.00
_cell.angle_beta   90.00
_cell.angle_gamma   90.00
#
_symmetry.space_group_name_H-M   'P 1'
#
loop_
_entity.id
_entity.type
_entity.pdbx_description
1 polymer ?
#
loop_
_entity_poly.entity_id
_entity_poly.type
_entity_poly.pdbx_seq_one_letter_code
_entity_poly.pdbx_strand_id
1 'polypeptide(L)'
;TKGYDSYFYDAKSTKNGYIAVGAAAYTKKQVEEKTKDGLIVLYDKDGKQLKTKTLQIAGNTKFTKVEVLDDGYLVIGQSILENMTIGTDPAGGAIMVKYDFNLKEQWRTNYGGSKSAIFNDLAITDDAIYLVGKDATRYGFFAKFSKSGEKEFIKTYEYTDVVGFSSIAKLEDDFVVVGGKTTNIDAADKDKKTEAVLIRYDKDGNIKYEKYYRVNNSARFNKVLVDGSNIVAIGHTAKKDEKESNDSYNVFRYSGLFAKYKEDGEEITKKTEKGSRDIYFSDMLVTKNCYLIVGQTSSKELGGNNKDLISYFLKYDKNGKIVK
;
A
#
# COMPACT_ATOMS: atom_id res chain seq x y z
N THR A 1 -6.14 17.40 14.42
CA THR A 1 -6.60 18.31 13.37
C THR A 1 -8.07 18.68 13.58
N LYS A 2 -8.40 19.96 13.47
CA LYS A 2 -9.81 20.41 13.46
C LYS A 2 -10.36 20.14 12.04
N GLY A 3 -10.83 18.94 11.79
CA GLY A 3 -11.48 18.56 10.54
C GLY A 3 -12.71 17.72 10.85
N TYR A 4 -13.63 17.63 9.93
CA TYR A 4 -14.81 16.78 10.08
C TYR A 4 -14.46 15.31 9.96
N ASP A 5 -13.42 14.97 9.14
CA ASP A 5 -13.05 13.61 8.85
C ASP A 5 -11.59 13.58 8.37
N SER A 6 -10.72 12.83 9.04
CA SER A 6 -9.32 12.76 8.68
C SER A 6 -8.73 11.37 8.94
N TYR A 7 -7.83 10.94 8.04
CA TYR A 7 -7.16 9.65 8.09
C TYR A 7 -5.68 9.85 7.82
N PHE A 8 -4.83 9.14 8.56
CA PHE A 8 -3.43 8.96 8.22
C PHE A 8 -3.22 7.59 7.59
N TYR A 9 -2.40 7.54 6.56
CA TYR A 9 -2.05 6.32 5.85
C TYR A 9 -0.59 5.91 6.07
N ASP A 10 0.30 6.88 6.35
CA ASP A 10 1.70 6.63 6.63
C ASP A 10 2.29 7.68 7.56
N ALA A 11 3.35 7.29 8.29
CA ALA A 11 4.11 8.19 9.13
C ALA A 11 5.58 7.75 9.19
N LYS A 12 6.48 8.75 9.31
CA LYS A 12 7.92 8.54 9.44
C LYS A 12 8.50 9.39 10.56
N SER A 13 9.53 8.87 11.22
CA SER A 13 10.35 9.68 12.12
C SER A 13 11.20 10.68 11.32
N THR A 14 11.38 11.86 11.88
CA THR A 14 12.27 12.91 11.37
C THR A 14 13.32 13.25 12.42
N LYS A 15 14.31 14.06 12.10
CA LYS A 15 15.30 14.52 13.09
C LYS A 15 14.65 15.20 14.30
N ASN A 16 13.52 15.90 14.10
CA ASN A 16 12.90 16.76 15.09
C ASN A 16 11.53 16.23 15.61
N GLY A 17 11.13 15.04 15.21
CA GLY A 17 9.84 14.46 15.59
C GLY A 17 9.30 13.51 14.53
N TYR A 18 8.09 13.76 14.04
CA TYR A 18 7.40 12.87 13.09
C TYR A 18 6.71 13.66 11.98
N ILE A 19 6.59 13.02 10.83
CA ILE A 19 5.70 13.45 9.75
C ILE A 19 4.63 12.38 9.54
N ALA A 20 3.37 12.78 9.39
CA ALA A 20 2.28 11.90 9.02
C ALA A 20 1.56 12.44 7.80
N VAL A 21 1.13 11.55 6.90
CA VAL A 21 0.43 11.89 5.67
C VAL A 21 -0.87 11.12 5.52
N GLY A 22 -1.85 11.74 4.83
CA GLY A 22 -3.15 11.13 4.67
C GLY A 22 -4.12 11.96 3.85
N ALA A 23 -5.37 12.02 4.31
CA ALA A 23 -6.43 12.81 3.72
C ALA A 23 -7.33 13.42 4.80
N ALA A 24 -7.91 14.59 4.54
CA ALA A 24 -8.85 15.21 5.45
C ALA A 24 -9.93 16.02 4.73
N ALA A 25 -11.14 16.01 5.28
CA ALA A 25 -12.22 16.94 4.96
C ALA A 25 -12.26 18.02 6.05
N TYR A 26 -12.22 19.29 5.67
CA TYR A 26 -12.19 20.43 6.59
C TYR A 26 -13.50 21.21 6.61
N THR A 27 -14.38 20.97 5.66
CA THR A 27 -15.66 21.68 5.52
C THR A 27 -16.80 20.68 5.49
N LYS A 28 -17.99 21.15 5.95
CA LYS A 28 -19.22 20.35 5.83
C LYS A 28 -19.51 19.98 4.38
N LYS A 29 -19.26 20.88 3.45
CA LYS A 29 -19.41 20.66 2.01
C LYS A 29 -18.54 19.48 1.54
N GLN A 30 -17.26 19.42 1.93
CA GLN A 30 -16.39 18.30 1.58
C GLN A 30 -16.89 16.96 2.11
N VAL A 31 -17.49 16.94 3.32
CA VAL A 31 -18.12 15.72 3.86
C VAL A 31 -19.34 15.30 3.05
N GLU A 32 -20.22 16.24 2.71
CA GLU A 32 -21.42 16.00 1.92
C GLU A 32 -21.08 15.54 0.49
N GLU A 33 -20.07 16.14 -0.12
CA GLU A 33 -19.56 15.77 -1.45
C GLU A 33 -18.57 14.60 -1.42
N LYS A 34 -18.25 14.02 -0.24
CA LYS A 34 -17.26 12.96 -0.02
C LYS A 34 -15.87 13.28 -0.57
N THR A 35 -15.51 14.56 -0.64
CA THR A 35 -14.19 15.02 -1.10
C THR A 35 -13.23 15.23 0.06
N LYS A 36 -11.91 15.04 -0.19
CA LYS A 36 -10.85 15.24 0.80
C LYS A 36 -9.62 15.87 0.15
N ASP A 37 -8.92 16.65 0.94
CA ASP A 37 -7.60 17.19 0.58
C ASP A 37 -6.51 16.23 1.06
N GLY A 38 -5.41 16.14 0.33
CA GLY A 38 -4.19 15.48 0.81
C GLY A 38 -3.68 16.20 2.05
N LEU A 39 -3.37 15.43 3.10
CA LEU A 39 -2.98 15.94 4.42
C LEU A 39 -1.53 15.61 4.73
N ILE A 40 -0.77 16.59 5.22
CA ILE A 40 0.56 16.44 5.82
C ILE A 40 0.55 17.10 7.18
N VAL A 41 1.03 16.42 8.22
CA VAL A 41 1.17 16.95 9.57
C VAL A 41 2.57 16.68 10.11
N LEU A 42 3.22 17.72 10.62
CA LEU A 42 4.47 17.61 11.37
C LEU A 42 4.17 17.63 12.86
N TYR A 43 4.81 16.74 13.60
CA TYR A 43 4.77 16.65 15.05
C TYR A 43 6.18 16.78 15.63
N ASP A 44 6.30 17.31 16.85
CA ASP A 44 7.53 17.20 17.63
C ASP A 44 7.71 15.79 18.21
N LYS A 45 8.79 15.58 19.00
CA LYS A 45 9.11 14.30 19.61
C LYS A 45 8.10 13.85 20.67
N ASP A 46 7.36 14.80 21.27
CA ASP A 46 6.34 14.56 22.27
C ASP A 46 4.95 14.34 21.64
N GLY A 47 4.86 14.36 20.30
CA GLY A 47 3.61 14.16 19.57
C GLY A 47 2.74 15.42 19.48
N LYS A 48 3.25 16.61 19.86
CA LYS A 48 2.54 17.87 19.68
C LYS A 48 2.59 18.29 18.22
N GLN A 49 1.45 18.65 17.65
CA GLN A 49 1.33 19.14 16.29
C GLN A 49 2.06 20.48 16.12
N LEU A 50 3.02 20.51 15.19
CA LEU A 50 3.80 21.69 14.85
C LEU A 50 3.23 22.44 13.64
N LYS A 51 2.92 21.69 12.57
CA LYS A 51 2.49 22.27 11.29
C LYS A 51 1.55 21.33 10.54
N THR A 52 0.60 21.90 9.83
CA THR A 52 -0.30 21.20 8.92
C THR A 52 -0.21 21.82 7.53
N LYS A 53 -0.19 20.99 6.51
CA LYS A 53 -0.31 21.37 5.10
C LYS A 53 -1.38 20.52 4.45
N THR A 54 -2.23 21.14 3.65
CA THR A 54 -3.17 20.45 2.78
C THR A 54 -2.84 20.71 1.33
N LEU A 55 -3.19 19.77 0.48
CA LEU A 55 -3.07 19.88 -0.97
C LEU A 55 -4.38 19.44 -1.60
N GLN A 56 -5.01 20.36 -2.31
CA GLN A 56 -6.13 20.10 -3.18
C GLN A 56 -5.67 20.26 -4.63
N ILE A 57 -5.76 19.19 -5.42
CA ILE A 57 -5.43 19.21 -6.85
C ILE A 57 -6.71 19.07 -7.67
N ALA A 58 -7.48 18.05 -7.33
CA ALA A 58 -8.76 17.72 -7.94
C ALA A 58 -9.65 17.12 -6.84
N GLY A 59 -10.93 16.99 -7.04
CA GLY A 59 -11.96 16.60 -6.07
C GLY A 59 -11.51 15.84 -4.81
N ASN A 60 -10.82 14.71 -4.98
CA ASN A 60 -10.42 13.83 -3.86
C ASN A 60 -8.93 13.54 -3.92
N THR A 61 -8.15 14.19 -3.06
CA THR A 61 -6.69 14.00 -2.97
C THR A 61 -6.35 13.25 -1.67
N LYS A 62 -5.50 12.24 -1.77
CA LYS A 62 -4.95 11.52 -0.61
C LYS A 62 -3.47 11.20 -0.81
N PHE A 63 -2.71 11.33 0.26
CA PHE A 63 -1.33 10.85 0.30
C PHE A 63 -1.28 9.47 0.96
N THR A 64 -0.59 8.53 0.33
CA THR A 64 -0.52 7.12 0.76
C THR A 64 0.78 6.79 1.46
N LYS A 65 1.87 7.49 1.10
CA LYS A 65 3.21 7.28 1.65
C LYS A 65 4.00 8.57 1.74
N VAL A 66 4.95 8.57 2.69
CA VAL A 66 5.95 9.64 2.83
C VAL A 66 7.33 9.06 3.07
N GLU A 67 8.35 9.64 2.44
CA GLU A 67 9.75 9.39 2.77
C GLU A 67 10.44 10.70 3.18
N VAL A 68 11.34 10.57 4.16
CA VAL A 68 12.16 11.68 4.65
C VAL A 68 13.48 11.65 3.90
N LEU A 69 13.78 12.72 3.20
CA LEU A 69 15.01 12.91 2.43
C LEU A 69 15.97 13.84 3.18
N ASP A 70 17.20 13.96 2.71
CA ASP A 70 18.21 14.85 3.30
C ASP A 70 17.84 16.33 3.21
N ASP A 71 16.99 16.69 2.24
CA ASP A 71 16.57 18.06 1.91
C ASP A 71 15.05 18.31 2.02
N GLY A 72 14.29 17.37 2.62
CA GLY A 72 12.85 17.53 2.83
C GLY A 72 12.07 16.23 2.82
N TYR A 73 10.89 16.24 2.21
CA TYR A 73 9.93 15.14 2.21
C TYR A 73 9.47 14.81 0.81
N LEU A 74 9.41 13.53 0.47
CA LEU A 74 8.76 13.04 -0.73
C LEU A 74 7.44 12.36 -0.34
N VAL A 75 6.34 12.81 -0.94
CA VAL A 75 5.00 12.31 -0.65
C VAL A 75 4.38 11.77 -1.93
N ILE A 76 3.79 10.59 -1.87
CA ILE A 76 3.07 10.00 -2.99
C ILE A 76 1.61 9.71 -2.65
N GLY A 77 0.78 9.58 -3.67
CA GLY A 77 -0.63 9.27 -3.47
C GLY A 77 -1.46 9.33 -4.76
N GLN A 78 -2.64 9.86 -4.61
CA GLN A 78 -3.64 9.92 -5.67
C GLN A 78 -4.47 11.20 -5.57
N SER A 79 -4.88 11.72 -6.73
CA SER A 79 -5.90 12.77 -6.83
C SER A 79 -6.93 12.35 -7.89
N ILE A 80 -8.22 12.29 -7.52
CA ILE A 80 -9.32 11.84 -8.38
C ILE A 80 -10.42 12.90 -8.41
N LEU A 81 -10.93 13.17 -9.60
CA LEU A 81 -12.18 13.90 -9.80
C LEU A 81 -13.35 12.90 -9.86
N GLU A 82 -14.28 12.99 -8.90
CA GLU A 82 -15.40 12.02 -8.80
C GLU A 82 -16.42 12.10 -9.93
N ASN A 83 -16.47 13.23 -10.69
CA ASN A 83 -17.55 13.49 -11.66
C ASN A 83 -17.04 13.81 -13.08
N MET A 84 -15.85 13.37 -13.48
CA MET A 84 -15.32 13.72 -14.80
C MET A 84 -15.49 12.63 -15.86
N THR A 85 -15.87 13.11 -17.04
CA THR A 85 -15.75 12.36 -18.30
C THR A 85 -14.29 11.99 -18.53
N ILE A 86 -14.02 10.70 -18.71
CA ILE A 86 -12.67 10.16 -18.91
C ILE A 86 -11.95 10.94 -20.02
N GLY A 87 -10.84 11.60 -19.68
CA GLY A 87 -9.86 12.07 -20.69
C GLY A 87 -9.56 13.58 -20.74
N THR A 88 -10.09 14.43 -19.87
CA THR A 88 -10.01 15.91 -20.06
C THR A 88 -9.16 16.71 -19.07
N ASP A 89 -8.73 16.15 -17.92
CA ASP A 89 -7.92 16.89 -16.95
C ASP A 89 -6.54 16.24 -16.71
N PRO A 90 -5.43 16.95 -17.04
CA PRO A 90 -4.08 16.46 -16.77
C PRO A 90 -3.69 16.49 -15.28
N ALA A 91 -4.51 17.08 -14.39
CA ALA A 91 -4.16 17.29 -12.99
C ALA A 91 -4.45 16.11 -12.07
N GLY A 92 -5.25 15.10 -12.51
CA GLY A 92 -5.63 13.93 -11.70
C GLY A 92 -4.69 12.73 -11.84
N GLY A 93 -5.01 11.64 -11.12
CA GLY A 93 -4.27 10.37 -11.16
C GLY A 93 -3.31 10.16 -10.01
N ALA A 94 -2.28 9.37 -10.22
CA ALA A 94 -1.21 9.18 -9.25
C ALA A 94 -0.36 10.45 -9.14
N ILE A 95 -0.02 10.83 -7.92
CA ILE A 95 0.75 12.05 -7.64
C ILE A 95 1.99 11.75 -6.82
N MET A 96 3.06 12.48 -7.10
CA MET A 96 4.29 12.52 -6.34
C MET A 96 4.68 13.98 -6.13
N VAL A 97 4.93 14.38 -4.89
CA VAL A 97 5.23 15.78 -4.52
C VAL A 97 6.44 15.83 -3.61
N LYS A 98 7.41 16.67 -3.98
CA LYS A 98 8.55 17.00 -3.15
C LYS A 98 8.29 18.29 -2.38
N TYR A 99 8.51 18.25 -1.07
CA TYR A 99 8.49 19.39 -0.17
C TYR A 99 9.85 19.58 0.50
N ASP A 100 10.21 20.83 0.78
CA ASP A 100 11.28 21.13 1.73
C ASP A 100 10.84 20.87 3.19
N PHE A 101 11.74 21.02 4.17
CA PHE A 101 11.42 20.82 5.59
C PHE A 101 10.39 21.83 6.12
N ASN A 102 10.16 22.94 5.41
CA ASN A 102 9.14 23.94 5.72
C ASN A 102 7.78 23.64 5.05
N LEU A 103 7.62 22.47 4.41
CA LEU A 103 6.45 22.10 3.62
C LEU A 103 6.17 23.07 2.45
N LYS A 104 7.20 23.73 1.90
CA LYS A 104 7.10 24.44 0.63
C LYS A 104 7.31 23.43 -0.48
N GLU A 105 6.35 23.37 -1.41
CA GLU A 105 6.43 22.50 -2.59
C GLU A 105 7.61 22.92 -3.47
N GLN A 106 8.46 21.96 -3.83
CA GLN A 106 9.60 22.12 -4.71
C GLN A 106 9.26 21.73 -6.13
N TRP A 107 8.63 20.58 -6.29
CA TRP A 107 8.11 20.08 -7.56
C TRP A 107 7.00 19.05 -7.34
N ARG A 108 6.25 18.79 -8.40
CA ARG A 108 5.17 17.81 -8.45
C ARG A 108 5.15 17.09 -9.78
N THR A 109 4.88 15.79 -9.74
CA THR A 109 4.66 14.96 -10.91
C THR A 109 3.31 14.25 -10.80
N ASN A 110 2.55 14.22 -11.90
CA ASN A 110 1.29 13.51 -12.02
C ASN A 110 1.43 12.40 -13.07
N TYR A 111 0.72 11.28 -12.85
CA TYR A 111 0.66 10.18 -13.80
C TYR A 111 -0.76 9.63 -13.93
N GLY A 112 -1.17 9.32 -15.16
CA GLY A 112 -2.45 8.69 -15.44
C GLY A 112 -3.62 9.65 -15.70
N GLY A 113 -3.39 10.95 -15.61
CA GLY A 113 -4.42 11.98 -15.86
C GLY A 113 -5.65 11.80 -14.97
N SER A 114 -6.84 12.08 -15.50
CA SER A 114 -8.14 11.92 -14.81
C SER A 114 -8.51 10.46 -14.47
N LYS A 115 -7.68 9.51 -14.86
CA LYS A 115 -7.88 8.10 -14.58
C LYS A 115 -7.46 7.76 -13.15
N SER A 116 -8.06 6.73 -12.56
CA SER A 116 -7.87 6.30 -11.16
C SER A 116 -6.50 5.65 -10.86
N ALA A 117 -5.41 6.12 -11.48
CA ALA A 117 -4.07 5.68 -11.17
C ALA A 117 -3.67 6.07 -9.75
N ILE A 118 -2.88 5.24 -9.08
CA ILE A 118 -2.38 5.48 -7.73
C ILE A 118 -0.94 4.99 -7.60
N PHE A 119 -0.08 5.78 -6.97
CA PHE A 119 1.17 5.30 -6.40
C PHE A 119 0.89 4.74 -5.00
N ASN A 120 1.20 3.45 -4.78
CA ASN A 120 0.94 2.76 -3.53
C ASN A 120 2.15 2.75 -2.60
N ASP A 121 3.35 2.51 -3.13
CA ASP A 121 4.59 2.44 -2.35
C ASP A 121 5.79 2.86 -3.21
N LEU A 122 6.92 3.18 -2.55
CA LEU A 122 8.14 3.63 -3.20
C LEU A 122 9.41 3.08 -2.55
N ALA A 123 10.47 2.98 -3.35
CA ALA A 123 11.82 2.75 -2.90
C ALA A 123 12.73 3.82 -3.50
N ILE A 124 13.66 4.35 -2.70
CA ILE A 124 14.57 5.41 -3.11
C ILE A 124 16.00 4.87 -3.12
N THR A 125 16.72 5.14 -4.19
CA THR A 125 18.17 4.91 -4.32
C THR A 125 18.90 6.25 -4.34
N ASP A 126 20.23 6.22 -4.45
CA ASP A 126 21.01 7.45 -4.52
C ASP A 126 20.69 8.27 -5.78
N ASP A 127 20.33 7.61 -6.87
CA ASP A 127 20.14 8.19 -8.21
C ASP A 127 18.67 8.30 -8.64
N ALA A 128 17.75 7.51 -8.07
CA ALA A 128 16.40 7.41 -8.58
C ALA A 128 15.31 7.15 -7.51
N ILE A 129 14.06 7.33 -7.92
CA ILE A 129 12.85 7.00 -7.19
C ILE A 129 12.13 5.90 -7.97
N TYR A 130 11.91 4.74 -7.33
CA TYR A 130 11.15 3.65 -7.90
C TYR A 130 9.77 3.57 -7.25
N LEU A 131 8.74 3.38 -8.05
CA LEU A 131 7.34 3.45 -7.63
C LEU A 131 6.58 2.22 -8.11
N VAL A 132 5.65 1.78 -7.29
CA VAL A 132 4.67 0.76 -7.67
C VAL A 132 3.26 1.23 -7.37
N GLY A 133 2.31 0.69 -8.12
CA GLY A 133 0.92 1.04 -7.95
C GLY A 133 0.02 0.30 -8.93
N LYS A 134 -1.09 0.93 -9.27
CA LYS A 134 -1.95 0.49 -10.36
C LYS A 134 -2.40 1.68 -11.19
N ASP A 135 -2.58 1.45 -12.47
CA ASP A 135 -3.11 2.43 -13.40
C ASP A 135 -4.66 2.41 -13.45
N ALA A 136 -5.23 3.20 -14.33
CA ALA A 136 -6.66 3.30 -14.52
C ALA A 136 -7.29 2.04 -15.14
N THR A 137 -6.54 1.25 -15.86
CA THR A 137 -6.94 -0.03 -16.42
C THR A 137 -6.88 -1.16 -15.40
N ARG A 138 -6.47 -0.83 -14.16
CA ARG A 138 -6.27 -1.70 -13.00
C ARG A 138 -5.03 -2.59 -13.08
N TYR A 139 -4.12 -2.36 -14.04
CA TYR A 139 -2.85 -3.05 -14.12
C TYR A 139 -1.83 -2.47 -13.14
N GLY A 140 -1.05 -3.35 -12.54
CA GLY A 140 0.10 -2.96 -11.74
C GLY A 140 1.19 -2.38 -12.63
N PHE A 141 1.92 -1.42 -12.13
CA PHE A 141 3.09 -0.88 -12.81
C PHE A 141 4.30 -0.79 -11.88
N PHE A 142 5.48 -0.90 -12.49
CA PHE A 142 6.77 -0.58 -11.89
C PHE A 142 7.36 0.60 -12.67
N ALA A 143 7.72 1.67 -11.97
CA ALA A 143 8.14 2.92 -12.57
C ALA A 143 9.44 3.45 -11.98
N LYS A 144 10.22 4.15 -12.78
CA LYS A 144 11.44 4.86 -12.39
C LYS A 144 11.33 6.33 -12.73
N PHE A 145 11.70 7.17 -11.77
CA PHE A 145 11.78 8.61 -11.89
C PHE A 145 13.14 9.09 -11.40
N SER A 146 13.63 10.19 -11.96
CA SER A 146 14.80 10.89 -11.44
C SER A 146 14.50 11.52 -10.08
N LYS A 147 15.52 11.98 -9.37
CA LYS A 147 15.36 12.75 -8.12
C LYS A 147 14.67 14.11 -8.32
N SER A 148 14.66 14.64 -9.54
CA SER A 148 13.92 15.85 -9.92
C SER A 148 12.44 15.59 -10.27
N GLY A 149 11.98 14.35 -10.20
CA GLY A 149 10.61 13.96 -10.49
C GLY A 149 10.32 13.74 -11.98
N GLU A 150 11.34 13.67 -12.82
CA GLU A 150 11.19 13.38 -14.25
C GLU A 150 11.04 11.87 -14.47
N LYS A 151 10.05 11.50 -15.28
CA LYS A 151 9.79 10.10 -15.60
C LYS A 151 10.87 9.54 -16.51
N GLU A 152 11.54 8.46 -16.08
CA GLU A 152 12.45 7.69 -16.93
C GLU A 152 11.71 6.57 -17.66
N PHE A 153 10.98 5.73 -16.93
CA PHE A 153 10.09 4.73 -17.51
C PHE A 153 8.89 4.40 -16.62
N ILE A 154 7.85 3.83 -17.22
CA ILE A 154 6.77 3.12 -16.54
C ILE A 154 6.51 1.84 -17.32
N LYS A 155 6.69 0.70 -16.65
CA LYS A 155 6.40 -0.63 -17.19
C LYS A 155 5.14 -1.16 -16.55
N THR A 156 4.11 -1.31 -17.33
CA THR A 156 2.82 -1.87 -16.92
C THR A 156 2.92 -3.39 -16.99
N TYR A 157 2.42 -4.04 -15.95
CA TYR A 157 2.32 -5.48 -15.90
C TYR A 157 1.04 -5.91 -16.62
N GLU A 158 1.13 -6.05 -17.94
CA GLU A 158 0.00 -6.35 -18.82
C GLU A 158 -0.18 -7.87 -18.96
N TYR A 159 -1.33 -8.33 -18.47
CA TYR A 159 -1.84 -9.70 -18.66
C TYR A 159 -3.34 -9.62 -18.89
N THR A 160 -3.93 -10.75 -19.29
CA THR A 160 -5.41 -10.92 -19.33
C THR A 160 -6.08 -10.72 -17.98
N ASP A 161 -5.29 -10.70 -16.91
CA ASP A 161 -5.73 -10.60 -15.51
C ASP A 161 -5.42 -9.24 -14.91
N VAL A 162 -6.23 -8.79 -13.95
CA VAL A 162 -5.99 -7.57 -13.20
C VAL A 162 -4.92 -7.81 -12.14
N VAL A 163 -3.83 -7.08 -12.21
CA VAL A 163 -2.77 -7.08 -11.20
C VAL A 163 -2.68 -5.71 -10.55
N GLY A 164 -2.63 -5.66 -9.21
CA GLY A 164 -2.37 -4.42 -8.48
C GLY A 164 -1.17 -4.60 -7.56
N PHE A 165 -0.14 -3.78 -7.71
CA PHE A 165 1.01 -3.77 -6.82
C PHE A 165 0.76 -2.94 -5.59
N SER A 166 1.11 -3.48 -4.42
CA SER A 166 0.82 -2.90 -3.11
C SER A 166 2.06 -2.34 -2.44
N SER A 167 3.22 -3.00 -2.58
CA SER A 167 4.45 -2.61 -1.90
C SER A 167 5.69 -2.99 -2.68
N ILE A 168 6.77 -2.26 -2.44
CA ILE A 168 8.10 -2.44 -3.04
C ILE A 168 9.17 -2.39 -1.94
N ALA A 169 10.22 -3.20 -2.08
CA ALA A 169 11.42 -3.13 -1.26
C ALA A 169 12.66 -3.28 -2.14
N LYS A 170 13.73 -2.53 -1.81
CA LYS A 170 15.04 -2.69 -2.45
C LYS A 170 15.69 -3.98 -1.93
N LEU A 171 16.23 -4.78 -2.85
CA LEU A 171 17.00 -5.99 -2.57
C LEU A 171 18.30 -5.92 -3.39
N GLU A 172 19.41 -5.56 -2.73
CA GLU A 172 20.68 -5.23 -3.40
C GLU A 172 20.52 -4.14 -4.47
N ASP A 173 20.78 -4.44 -5.73
CA ASP A 173 20.58 -3.54 -6.88
C ASP A 173 19.21 -3.73 -7.56
N ASP A 174 18.43 -4.68 -7.06
CA ASP A 174 17.12 -5.04 -7.59
C ASP A 174 15.97 -4.57 -6.67
N PHE A 175 14.74 -4.90 -7.08
CA PHE A 175 13.53 -4.56 -6.34
C PHE A 175 12.60 -5.76 -6.27
N VAL A 176 12.04 -5.98 -5.09
CA VAL A 176 10.96 -6.95 -4.89
C VAL A 176 9.65 -6.19 -4.77
N VAL A 177 8.69 -6.59 -5.59
CA VAL A 177 7.36 -5.99 -5.67
C VAL A 177 6.32 -7.05 -5.33
N VAL A 178 5.33 -6.67 -4.52
CA VAL A 178 4.25 -7.58 -4.14
C VAL A 178 2.87 -6.97 -4.36
N GLY A 179 1.87 -7.85 -4.46
CA GLY A 179 0.48 -7.43 -4.64
C GLY A 179 -0.49 -8.60 -4.78
N GLY A 180 -1.47 -8.43 -5.64
CA GLY A 180 -2.44 -9.46 -5.98
C GLY A 180 -2.80 -9.46 -7.46
N LYS A 181 -2.92 -10.66 -8.03
CA LYS A 181 -3.34 -10.92 -9.41
C LYS A 181 -4.73 -11.56 -9.38
N THR A 182 -5.73 -10.91 -9.98
CA THR A 182 -7.08 -11.43 -10.07
C THR A 182 -7.30 -12.05 -11.45
N THR A 183 -7.65 -13.32 -11.48
CA THR A 183 -7.95 -14.09 -12.69
C THR A 183 -9.47 -14.13 -12.94
N ASN A 184 -9.85 -14.41 -14.18
CA ASN A 184 -11.26 -14.52 -14.60
C ASN A 184 -12.07 -13.23 -14.33
N ILE A 185 -11.58 -12.10 -14.81
CA ILE A 185 -12.16 -10.77 -14.55
C ILE A 185 -13.60 -10.65 -15.08
N ASP A 186 -13.91 -11.37 -16.16
CA ASP A 186 -15.25 -11.39 -16.78
C ASP A 186 -16.20 -12.39 -16.13
N ALA A 187 -15.70 -13.21 -15.20
CA ALA A 187 -16.53 -14.14 -14.46
C ALA A 187 -17.41 -13.40 -13.42
N ALA A 188 -18.49 -14.04 -13.00
CA ALA A 188 -19.26 -13.58 -11.84
C ALA A 188 -18.33 -13.46 -10.62
N ASP A 189 -18.56 -12.51 -9.71
CA ASP A 189 -17.69 -12.23 -8.56
C ASP A 189 -17.38 -13.48 -7.71
N LYS A 190 -18.30 -14.45 -7.69
CA LYS A 190 -18.13 -15.75 -7.01
C LYS A 190 -17.02 -16.62 -7.58
N ASP A 191 -16.68 -16.44 -8.85
CA ASP A 191 -15.70 -17.26 -9.57
C ASP A 191 -14.34 -16.57 -9.74
N LYS A 192 -14.23 -15.28 -9.37
CA LYS A 192 -12.97 -14.55 -9.36
C LYS A 192 -12.03 -15.10 -8.31
N LYS A 193 -10.78 -15.32 -8.71
CA LYS A 193 -9.71 -15.77 -7.81
C LYS A 193 -8.59 -14.75 -7.83
N THR A 194 -8.06 -14.44 -6.65
CA THR A 194 -6.89 -13.57 -6.52
C THR A 194 -5.73 -14.39 -5.96
N GLU A 195 -4.57 -14.28 -6.58
CA GLU A 195 -3.32 -14.88 -6.14
C GLU A 195 -2.42 -13.78 -5.60
N ALA A 196 -1.76 -14.02 -4.48
CA ALA A 196 -0.69 -13.13 -4.04
C ALA A 196 0.48 -13.28 -4.99
N VAL A 197 1.04 -12.16 -5.45
CA VAL A 197 2.18 -12.14 -6.37
C VAL A 197 3.39 -11.50 -5.70
N LEU A 198 4.58 -12.06 -5.99
CA LEU A 198 5.88 -11.52 -5.66
C LEU A 198 6.74 -11.56 -6.92
N ILE A 199 7.28 -10.40 -7.31
CA ILE A 199 8.07 -10.24 -8.53
C ILE A 199 9.39 -9.58 -8.18
N ARG A 200 10.51 -10.10 -8.68
CA ARG A 200 11.82 -9.43 -8.64
C ARG A 200 12.07 -8.72 -9.96
N TYR A 201 12.27 -7.42 -9.89
CA TYR A 201 12.66 -6.56 -11.01
C TYR A 201 14.11 -6.14 -10.86
N ASP A 202 14.84 -6.03 -11.97
CA ASP A 202 16.07 -5.28 -12.00
C ASP A 202 15.80 -3.76 -12.03
N LYS A 203 16.86 -2.95 -11.92
CA LYS A 203 16.78 -1.48 -11.94
C LYS A 203 16.22 -0.89 -13.24
N ASP A 204 16.22 -1.66 -14.32
CA ASP A 204 15.73 -1.27 -15.65
C ASP A 204 14.29 -1.76 -15.88
N GLY A 205 13.70 -2.40 -14.85
CA GLY A 205 12.33 -2.90 -14.84
C GLY A 205 12.13 -4.18 -15.64
N ASN A 206 13.16 -5.00 -15.82
CA ASN A 206 13.02 -6.34 -16.38
C ASN A 206 12.74 -7.33 -15.25
N ILE A 207 11.82 -8.27 -15.50
CA ILE A 207 11.47 -9.29 -14.53
C ILE A 207 12.57 -10.34 -14.49
N LYS A 208 13.13 -10.60 -13.31
CA LYS A 208 14.08 -11.68 -13.06
C LYS A 208 13.38 -12.97 -12.70
N TYR A 209 12.35 -12.90 -11.85
CA TYR A 209 11.46 -14.01 -11.56
C TYR A 209 10.13 -13.53 -11.01
N GLU A 210 9.13 -14.42 -11.04
CA GLU A 210 7.80 -14.26 -10.49
C GLU A 210 7.42 -15.45 -9.63
N LYS A 211 6.73 -15.19 -8.52
CA LYS A 211 6.15 -16.22 -7.64
C LYS A 211 4.70 -15.89 -7.38
N TYR A 212 3.87 -16.91 -7.44
CA TYR A 212 2.44 -16.82 -7.18
C TYR A 212 2.08 -17.67 -5.97
N TYR A 213 1.31 -17.10 -5.08
CA TYR A 213 0.78 -17.81 -3.95
C TYR A 213 -0.72 -17.93 -4.05
N ARG A 214 -1.17 -19.13 -4.37
CA ARG A 214 -2.57 -19.49 -4.49
C ARG A 214 -3.02 -20.22 -3.24
N VAL A 215 -3.94 -19.62 -2.47
CA VAL A 215 -4.54 -20.22 -1.29
C VAL A 215 -6.00 -19.86 -1.21
N ASN A 216 -6.84 -20.87 -0.98
CA ASN A 216 -8.29 -20.68 -0.86
C ASN A 216 -8.90 -19.99 -2.09
N ASN A 217 -9.84 -19.07 -1.86
CA ASN A 217 -10.50 -18.29 -2.92
C ASN A 217 -9.69 -17.06 -3.33
N SER A 218 -8.92 -16.49 -2.39
CA SER A 218 -8.15 -15.27 -2.64
C SER A 218 -6.93 -15.21 -1.74
N ALA A 219 -5.82 -14.69 -2.27
CA ALA A 219 -4.64 -14.31 -1.51
C ALA A 219 -4.06 -13.02 -2.08
N ARG A 220 -3.52 -12.15 -1.22
CA ARG A 220 -2.85 -10.91 -1.59
C ARG A 220 -1.75 -10.58 -0.61
N PHE A 221 -0.61 -10.10 -1.10
CA PHE A 221 0.38 -9.44 -0.27
C PHE A 221 0.11 -7.92 -0.21
N ASN A 222 0.19 -7.37 1.00
CA ASN A 222 -0.01 -5.94 1.26
C ASN A 222 1.31 -5.20 1.46
N LYS A 223 2.30 -5.86 2.09
CA LYS A 223 3.62 -5.27 2.39
C LYS A 223 4.73 -6.26 2.13
N VAL A 224 5.87 -5.77 1.64
CA VAL A 224 7.13 -6.49 1.54
C VAL A 224 8.25 -5.69 2.18
N LEU A 225 9.17 -6.38 2.87
CA LEU A 225 10.42 -5.85 3.38
C LEU A 225 11.55 -6.83 3.09
N VAL A 226 12.78 -6.33 3.13
CA VAL A 226 14.01 -7.12 3.05
C VAL A 226 14.65 -7.19 4.44
N ASP A 227 15.03 -8.40 4.86
CA ASP A 227 15.70 -8.69 6.13
C ASP A 227 16.98 -9.47 5.86
N GLY A 228 18.10 -8.79 5.74
CA GLY A 228 19.35 -9.34 5.19
C GLY A 228 19.14 -9.74 3.73
N SER A 229 19.43 -11.00 3.39
CA SER A 229 19.17 -11.58 2.07
C SER A 229 17.76 -12.18 1.94
N ASN A 230 16.91 -12.08 2.98
CA ASN A 230 15.58 -12.65 2.93
C ASN A 230 14.52 -11.62 2.55
N ILE A 231 13.54 -12.08 1.80
CA ILE A 231 12.33 -11.32 1.45
C ILE A 231 11.21 -11.76 2.41
N VAL A 232 10.57 -10.81 3.07
CA VAL A 232 9.45 -11.06 3.97
C VAL A 232 8.23 -10.31 3.45
N ALA A 233 7.15 -11.03 3.19
CA ALA A 233 5.89 -10.49 2.70
C ALA A 233 4.74 -10.84 3.63
N ILE A 234 3.84 -9.89 3.85
CA ILE A 234 2.61 -10.08 4.63
C ILE A 234 1.39 -9.62 3.85
N GLY A 235 0.24 -10.18 4.22
CA GLY A 235 -1.02 -9.82 3.59
C GLY A 235 -2.19 -10.60 4.19
N HIS A 236 -3.08 -11.07 3.35
CA HIS A 236 -4.23 -11.87 3.78
C HIS A 236 -4.62 -12.91 2.73
N THR A 237 -5.33 -13.93 3.19
CA THR A 237 -6.05 -14.88 2.35
C THR A 237 -7.53 -14.83 2.67
N ALA A 238 -8.37 -15.18 1.71
CA ALA A 238 -9.82 -15.27 1.91
C ALA A 238 -10.32 -16.69 1.56
N LYS A 239 -11.15 -17.25 2.43
CA LYS A 239 -11.88 -18.49 2.20
C LYS A 239 -13.37 -18.24 2.28
N LYS A 240 -14.14 -18.79 1.34
CA LYS A 240 -15.59 -18.73 1.37
C LYS A 240 -16.11 -19.40 2.65
N ASP A 241 -16.99 -18.75 3.34
CA ASP A 241 -17.73 -19.30 4.47
C ASP A 241 -19.02 -19.95 3.94
N GLU A 242 -18.99 -21.27 3.78
CA GLU A 242 -20.11 -22.02 3.21
C GLU A 242 -21.37 -21.97 4.11
N LYS A 243 -21.20 -21.67 5.42
CA LYS A 243 -22.33 -21.61 6.37
C LYS A 243 -23.08 -20.29 6.30
N GLU A 244 -22.35 -19.21 6.00
CA GLU A 244 -22.93 -17.87 5.92
C GLU A 244 -23.17 -17.41 4.47
N SER A 245 -22.68 -18.15 3.46
CA SER A 245 -22.91 -17.90 2.04
C SER A 245 -24.21 -18.54 1.56
N ASN A 246 -24.83 -17.95 0.53
CA ASN A 246 -26.01 -18.49 -0.15
C ASN A 246 -25.94 -18.25 -1.67
N ASP A 247 -27.00 -18.58 -2.40
CA ASP A 247 -27.05 -18.44 -3.87
C ASP A 247 -26.97 -16.98 -4.34
N SER A 248 -27.33 -16.02 -3.48
CA SER A 248 -27.37 -14.60 -3.83
C SER A 248 -26.08 -13.87 -3.50
N TYR A 249 -25.32 -14.31 -2.46
CA TYR A 249 -24.08 -13.68 -2.05
C TYR A 249 -23.11 -14.66 -1.40
N ASN A 250 -21.80 -14.36 -1.54
CA ASN A 250 -20.72 -15.07 -0.87
C ASN A 250 -20.21 -14.28 0.32
N VAL A 251 -20.08 -14.94 1.46
CA VAL A 251 -19.35 -14.42 2.62
C VAL A 251 -17.95 -15.02 2.64
N PHE A 252 -16.94 -14.19 2.86
CA PHE A 252 -15.56 -14.63 2.96
C PHE A 252 -15.02 -14.40 4.37
N ARG A 253 -14.15 -15.31 4.81
CA ARG A 253 -13.35 -15.19 6.03
C ARG A 253 -11.90 -14.94 5.67
N TYR A 254 -11.33 -13.93 6.27
CA TYR A 254 -9.96 -13.52 6.01
C TYR A 254 -9.01 -14.03 7.08
N SER A 255 -7.82 -14.41 6.67
CA SER A 255 -6.74 -14.87 7.54
C SER A 255 -5.47 -14.10 7.22
N GLY A 256 -4.70 -13.72 8.22
CA GLY A 256 -3.41 -13.08 8.02
C GLY A 256 -2.45 -14.01 7.28
N LEU A 257 -1.69 -13.49 6.34
CA LEU A 257 -0.69 -14.21 5.55
C LEU A 257 0.70 -13.67 5.87
N PHE A 258 1.61 -14.55 6.27
CA PHE A 258 3.04 -14.31 6.41
C PHE A 258 3.81 -15.25 5.50
N ALA A 259 4.77 -14.72 4.73
CA ALA A 259 5.63 -15.51 3.88
C ALA A 259 7.06 -14.97 3.93
N LYS A 260 8.05 -15.88 3.91
CA LYS A 260 9.47 -15.58 3.87
C LYS A 260 10.13 -16.39 2.77
N TYR A 261 10.97 -15.72 1.99
CA TYR A 261 11.67 -16.27 0.84
C TYR A 261 13.16 -15.93 0.93
N LYS A 262 14.00 -16.74 0.29
CA LYS A 262 15.36 -16.34 -0.06
C LYS A 262 15.35 -15.29 -1.17
N GLU A 263 16.49 -14.67 -1.43
CA GLU A 263 16.65 -13.67 -2.51
C GLU A 263 16.36 -14.22 -3.93
N ASP A 264 16.56 -15.53 -4.16
CA ASP A 264 16.26 -16.22 -5.40
C ASP A 264 14.78 -16.61 -5.55
N GLY A 265 13.96 -16.28 -4.55
CA GLY A 265 12.54 -16.58 -4.49
C GLY A 265 12.21 -17.99 -4.01
N GLU A 266 13.20 -18.76 -3.48
CA GLU A 266 12.91 -20.02 -2.81
C GLU A 266 12.15 -19.75 -1.50
N GLU A 267 11.05 -20.47 -1.30
CA GLU A 267 10.22 -20.33 -0.11
C GLU A 267 10.91 -20.93 1.13
N ILE A 268 11.11 -20.12 2.17
CA ILE A 268 11.60 -20.57 3.47
C ILE A 268 10.44 -20.99 4.36
N THR A 269 9.40 -20.16 4.45
CA THR A 269 8.20 -20.47 5.24
C THR A 269 7.00 -19.66 4.76
N LYS A 270 5.84 -20.25 4.91
CA LYS A 270 4.54 -19.62 4.68
C LYS A 270 3.56 -20.00 5.76
N LYS A 271 2.85 -19.02 6.33
CA LYS A 271 1.89 -19.23 7.42
C LYS A 271 0.65 -18.40 7.21
N THR A 272 -0.47 -18.95 7.64
CA THR A 272 -1.74 -18.24 7.71
C THR A 272 -2.20 -18.18 9.16
N GLU A 273 -2.42 -16.97 9.65
CA GLU A 273 -3.00 -16.74 10.97
C GLU A 273 -4.52 -16.77 10.86
N LYS A 274 -5.12 -17.77 11.49
CA LYS A 274 -6.56 -17.99 11.47
C LYS A 274 -7.15 -17.63 12.82
N GLY A 275 -8.32 -17.02 12.79
CA GLY A 275 -9.10 -16.73 13.98
C GLY A 275 -10.56 -17.12 13.82
N SER A 276 -11.37 -16.83 14.84
CA SER A 276 -12.83 -17.02 14.80
C SER A 276 -13.52 -16.11 13.77
N ARG A 277 -12.87 -15.03 13.37
CA ARG A 277 -13.31 -14.05 12.37
C ARG A 277 -12.11 -13.51 11.59
N ASP A 278 -12.28 -12.39 10.93
CA ASP A 278 -11.33 -11.82 9.98
C ASP A 278 -10.04 -11.32 10.62
N ILE A 279 -8.93 -11.58 9.97
CA ILE A 279 -7.58 -11.10 10.32
C ILE A 279 -6.92 -10.56 9.04
N TYR A 280 -6.51 -9.29 9.06
CA TYR A 280 -5.80 -8.62 7.97
C TYR A 280 -4.45 -8.13 8.47
N PHE A 281 -3.37 -8.46 7.77
CA PHE A 281 -2.05 -7.84 7.97
C PHE A 281 -1.90 -6.68 7.00
N SER A 282 -1.62 -5.50 7.53
CA SER A 282 -1.58 -4.25 6.73
C SER A 282 -0.17 -3.76 6.51
N ASP A 283 0.64 -3.69 7.56
CA ASP A 283 2.02 -3.18 7.49
C ASP A 283 2.92 -3.92 8.47
N MET A 284 4.23 -3.82 8.27
CA MET A 284 5.23 -4.57 9.01
C MET A 284 6.51 -3.74 9.20
N LEU A 285 7.11 -3.88 10.39
CA LEU A 285 8.43 -3.37 10.72
C LEU A 285 9.37 -4.53 11.02
N VAL A 286 10.58 -4.47 10.45
CA VAL A 286 11.67 -5.40 10.79
C VAL A 286 12.51 -4.82 11.91
N THR A 287 12.70 -5.58 12.98
CA THR A 287 13.66 -5.30 14.05
C THR A 287 14.80 -6.31 14.03
N LYS A 288 15.82 -6.12 14.85
CA LYS A 288 16.93 -7.07 14.97
C LYS A 288 16.46 -8.50 15.27
N ASN A 289 15.45 -8.66 16.12
CA ASN A 289 15.05 -9.97 16.66
C ASN A 289 13.67 -10.45 16.20
N CYS A 290 12.86 -9.59 15.59
CA CYS A 290 11.48 -9.93 15.28
C CYS A 290 10.91 -9.07 14.13
N TYR A 291 9.73 -9.47 13.68
CA TYR A 291 8.84 -8.67 12.84
C TYR A 291 7.68 -8.19 13.70
N LEU A 292 7.40 -6.89 13.66
CA LEU A 292 6.20 -6.30 14.24
C LEU A 292 5.19 -6.09 13.12
N ILE A 293 4.05 -6.74 13.22
CA ILE A 293 3.00 -6.70 12.20
C ILE A 293 1.80 -5.97 12.79
N VAL A 294 1.29 -4.99 12.06
CA VAL A 294 0.05 -4.29 12.41
C VAL A 294 -1.04 -4.64 11.41
N GLY A 295 -2.28 -4.57 11.87
CA GLY A 295 -3.41 -4.92 11.04
C GLY A 295 -4.75 -4.63 11.70
N GLN A 296 -5.79 -5.26 11.14
CA GLN A 296 -7.16 -5.17 11.62
C GLN A 296 -7.73 -6.57 11.82
N THR A 297 -8.54 -6.73 12.85
CA THR A 297 -9.21 -8.00 13.15
C THR A 297 -10.57 -7.77 13.79
N SER A 298 -11.50 -8.68 13.52
CA SER A 298 -12.72 -8.85 14.32
C SER A 298 -12.67 -10.12 15.18
N SER A 299 -11.58 -10.88 15.10
CA SER A 299 -11.40 -12.17 15.78
C SER A 299 -11.18 -11.99 17.30
N LYS A 300 -11.87 -12.82 18.11
CA LYS A 300 -11.75 -12.78 19.57
C LYS A 300 -10.37 -13.13 20.10
N GLU A 301 -9.67 -14.00 19.41
CA GLU A 301 -8.32 -14.46 19.76
C GLU A 301 -7.29 -13.31 19.76
N LEU A 302 -7.61 -12.23 19.01
CA LEU A 302 -6.79 -11.03 18.89
C LEU A 302 -7.48 -9.79 19.49
N GLY A 303 -8.43 -10.00 20.42
CA GLY A 303 -9.10 -8.91 21.15
C GLY A 303 -10.33 -8.33 20.44
N GLY A 304 -10.75 -8.85 19.30
CA GLY A 304 -11.97 -8.46 18.62
C GLY A 304 -13.24 -8.99 19.29
N ASN A 305 -14.39 -8.56 18.81
CA ASN A 305 -15.72 -8.94 19.34
C ASN A 305 -16.53 -9.80 18.37
N ASN A 306 -15.92 -10.31 17.30
CA ASN A 306 -16.50 -11.03 16.17
C ASN A 306 -17.50 -10.20 15.32
N LYS A 307 -17.51 -8.89 15.46
CA LYS A 307 -18.37 -7.96 14.70
C LYS A 307 -17.55 -6.85 14.07
N ASP A 308 -16.95 -6.00 14.90
CA ASP A 308 -16.27 -4.81 14.47
C ASP A 308 -14.79 -5.08 14.24
N LEU A 309 -14.21 -4.44 13.23
CA LEU A 309 -12.77 -4.44 13.00
C LEU A 309 -12.10 -3.51 14.01
N ILE A 310 -11.12 -4.03 14.73
CA ILE A 310 -10.22 -3.28 15.60
C ILE A 310 -8.81 -3.34 15.07
N SER A 311 -8.01 -2.34 15.38
CA SER A 311 -6.57 -2.37 15.10
C SER A 311 -5.86 -3.25 16.14
N TYR A 312 -4.84 -3.98 15.70
CA TYR A 312 -4.03 -4.81 16.58
C TYR A 312 -2.58 -4.86 16.08
N PHE A 313 -1.68 -5.38 16.88
CA PHE A 313 -0.32 -5.72 16.46
C PHE A 313 0.08 -7.12 16.93
N LEU A 314 0.96 -7.76 16.17
CA LEU A 314 1.55 -9.05 16.49
C LEU A 314 3.07 -8.97 16.38
N LYS A 315 3.74 -9.78 17.19
CA LYS A 315 5.18 -9.99 17.13
C LYS A 315 5.46 -11.38 16.60
N TYR A 316 6.23 -11.47 15.53
CA TYR A 316 6.71 -12.71 14.96
C TYR A 316 8.23 -12.83 15.19
N ASP A 317 8.73 -13.99 15.54
CA ASP A 317 10.17 -14.26 15.51
C ASP A 317 10.69 -14.32 14.07
N LYS A 318 12.01 -14.43 13.90
CA LYS A 318 12.64 -14.52 12.58
C LYS A 318 12.30 -15.79 11.79
N ASN A 319 11.71 -16.79 12.43
CA ASN A 319 11.21 -18.04 11.83
C ASN A 319 9.71 -17.96 11.47
N GLY A 320 9.09 -16.79 11.67
CA GLY A 320 7.67 -16.58 11.39
C GLY A 320 6.74 -17.25 12.40
N LYS A 321 7.13 -17.37 13.68
CA LYS A 321 6.29 -17.84 14.78
C LYS A 321 5.87 -16.66 15.63
N ILE A 322 4.59 -16.63 16.01
CA ILE A 322 4.07 -15.60 16.94
C ILE A 322 4.80 -15.72 18.28
N VAL A 323 5.28 -14.59 18.77
CA VAL A 323 5.88 -14.42 20.08
C VAL A 323 4.84 -13.73 20.98
N LYS A 324 4.45 -14.40 22.03
CA LYS A 324 3.52 -13.86 23.04
C LYS A 324 4.23 -12.85 23.96
#